data_c7aee4da13aa9b1f0512b663fafb7e62
#
_entry.id   c7aee4da13aa9b1f0512b663fafb7e62
#
_cell.length_a   1.000
_cell.length_b   1.000
_cell.length_c   1.000
_cell.angle_alpha   90.00
_cell.angle_beta   90.00
_cell.angle_gamma   90.00
#
_symmetry.space_group_name_H-M   'P 1'
#
loop_
_entity.id
_entity.type
_entity.pdbx_description
1 polymer ?
#
loop_
_entity_poly.entity_id
_entity_poly.type
_entity_poly.pdbx_seq_one_letter_code
_entity_poly.pdbx_strand_id
1 'polypeptide(L)' 'MYFYNDIDLYNIIGANIKYYREQAKLTQIQLAEQAQISISYLSKIEAAGCNKSMSISVLNQIANVLGIEISEFFKEVQGT' A
#
# COMPACT_ATOMS: atom_id res chain seq x y z
N MET A 1 2.14 -5.76 16.94
CA MET A 1 2.09 -4.32 16.71
C MET A 1 0.68 -3.79 16.91
N TYR A 2 0.53 -2.64 17.59
CA TYR A 2 -0.77 -2.00 17.77
C TYR A 2 -0.95 -0.85 16.79
N PHE A 3 -2.20 -0.68 16.35
CA PHE A 3 -2.58 0.50 15.58
C PHE A 3 -3.49 1.33 16.47
N TYR A 4 -2.99 2.44 16.96
CA TYR A 4 -3.73 3.27 17.92
C TYR A 4 -4.95 3.94 17.29
N ASN A 5 -4.89 4.19 15.98
CA ASN A 5 -6.01 4.78 15.25
C ASN A 5 -5.89 4.43 13.77
N ASP A 6 -6.91 4.78 13.00
CA ASP A 6 -6.95 4.45 11.57
C ASP A 6 -5.87 5.15 10.78
N ILE A 7 -5.47 6.36 11.17
CA ILE A 7 -4.41 7.09 10.45
C ILE A 7 -3.08 6.35 10.57
N ASP A 8 -2.75 5.84 11.76
CA ASP A 8 -1.52 5.05 11.95
C ASP A 8 -1.56 3.80 11.09
N LEU A 9 -2.70 3.11 11.06
CA LEU A 9 -2.88 1.92 10.23
C LEU A 9 -2.68 2.24 8.76
N TYR A 10 -3.32 3.29 8.27
CA TYR A 10 -3.22 3.66 6.85
C TYR A 10 -1.82 4.09 6.48
N ASN A 11 -1.12 4.80 7.36
CA ASN A 11 0.27 5.19 7.12
C ASN A 11 1.18 3.98 6.97
N ILE A 12 1.00 2.97 7.81
CA ILE A 12 1.81 1.75 7.76
C ILE A 12 1.53 0.99 6.47
N ILE A 13 0.26 0.82 6.12
CA ILE A 13 -0.11 0.14 4.89
C ILE A 13 0.47 0.87 3.67
N GLY A 14 0.29 2.18 3.61
CA GLY A 14 0.77 2.98 2.49
C GLY A 14 2.28 2.94 2.34
N ALA A 15 3.00 3.03 3.45
CA ALA A 15 4.47 2.97 3.43
C ALA A 15 4.97 1.59 2.99
N ASN A 16 4.30 0.52 3.41
CA ASN A 16 4.67 -0.83 2.97
C ASN A 16 4.37 -1.04 1.49
N ILE A 17 3.25 -0.53 1.00
CA ILE A 17 2.94 -0.61 -0.43
C ILE A 17 4.03 0.09 -1.24
N LYS A 18 4.41 1.29 -0.83
CA LYS A 18 5.46 2.04 -1.51
C LYS A 18 6.78 1.27 -1.48
N TYR A 19 7.14 0.71 -0.33
CA TYR A 19 8.38 -0.06 -0.20
C TYR A 19 8.41 -1.23 -1.17
N TYR A 20 7.37 -2.07 -1.18
CA TYR A 20 7.35 -3.25 -2.06
C TYR A 20 7.23 -2.87 -3.53
N ARG A 21 6.53 -1.77 -3.82
CA ARG A 21 6.46 -1.25 -5.18
C ARG A 21 7.85 -0.87 -5.69
N GLU A 22 8.61 -0.15 -4.87
CA GLU A 22 9.97 0.27 -5.24
C GLU A 22 10.92 -0.92 -5.34
N GLN A 23 10.75 -1.92 -4.46
CA GLN A 23 11.54 -3.15 -4.57
C GLN A 23 11.25 -3.89 -5.87
N ALA A 24 10.03 -3.84 -6.35
CA ALA A 24 9.63 -4.44 -7.63
C ALA A 24 9.99 -3.55 -8.83
N LYS A 25 10.57 -2.37 -8.58
CA LYS A 25 10.98 -1.41 -9.60
C LYS A 25 9.81 -0.94 -10.46
N LEU A 26 8.65 -0.77 -9.84
CA LEU A 26 7.45 -0.26 -10.49
C LEU A 26 7.22 1.20 -10.12
N THR A 27 6.78 1.98 -11.10
CA THR A 27 6.25 3.31 -10.83
C THR A 27 4.84 3.19 -10.28
N GLN A 28 4.31 4.29 -9.69
CA GLN A 28 2.92 4.31 -9.27
C GLN A 28 1.96 4.02 -10.43
N ILE A 29 2.26 4.59 -11.60
CA ILE A 29 1.43 4.36 -12.78
C ILE A 29 1.41 2.87 -13.15
N GLN A 30 2.57 2.24 -13.16
CA GLN A 30 2.67 0.82 -13.52
C GLN A 30 1.92 -0.07 -12.52
N LEU A 31 2.10 0.19 -11.22
CA LEU A 31 1.40 -0.60 -10.22
C LEU A 31 -0.12 -0.38 -10.31
N ALA A 32 -0.56 0.87 -10.47
CA ALA A 32 -1.98 1.16 -10.59
C ALA A 32 -2.61 0.45 -11.79
N GLU A 33 -1.93 0.47 -12.93
CA GLU A 33 -2.40 -0.22 -14.12
C GLU A 33 -2.52 -1.73 -13.89
N GLN A 34 -1.49 -2.34 -13.33
CA GLN A 34 -1.47 -3.79 -13.09
C GLN A 34 -2.48 -4.22 -12.04
N ALA A 35 -2.70 -3.39 -11.03
CA ALA A 35 -3.67 -3.67 -9.97
C ALA A 35 -5.09 -3.24 -10.34
N GLN A 36 -5.27 -2.60 -11.51
CA GLN A 36 -6.57 -2.14 -12.01
C GLN A 36 -7.23 -1.14 -11.06
N ILE A 37 -6.42 -0.21 -10.53
CA ILE A 37 -6.91 0.90 -9.71
C ILE A 37 -6.44 2.22 -10.31
N SER A 38 -7.04 3.33 -9.90
CA SER A 38 -6.62 4.62 -10.41
C SER A 38 -5.29 5.04 -9.80
N ILE A 39 -4.49 5.78 -10.58
CA ILE A 39 -3.24 6.34 -10.09
C ILE A 39 -3.50 7.32 -8.92
N SER A 40 -4.60 8.06 -9.00
CA SER A 40 -4.99 8.99 -7.95
C SER A 40 -5.25 8.28 -6.62
N TYR A 41 -5.92 7.13 -6.68
CA TYR A 41 -6.19 6.33 -5.49
C TYR A 41 -4.88 5.79 -4.88
N LEU A 42 -4.01 5.24 -5.72
CA LEU A 42 -2.73 4.71 -5.25
C LEU A 42 -1.85 5.81 -4.66
N SER A 43 -1.79 6.97 -5.30
CA SER A 43 -1.05 8.12 -4.77
C SER A 43 -1.53 8.51 -3.38
N LYS A 44 -2.84 8.51 -3.16
CA LYS A 44 -3.41 8.84 -1.85
C LYS A 44 -3.09 7.78 -0.81
N ILE A 45 -3.13 6.51 -1.20
CA ILE A 45 -2.78 5.40 -0.30
C ILE A 45 -1.34 5.53 0.18
N GLU A 46 -0.42 5.86 -0.73
CA GLU A 46 1.00 5.95 -0.39
C GLU A 46 1.37 7.24 0.33
N ALA A 47 0.52 8.26 0.28
CA ALA A 47 0.81 9.55 0.90
C ALA A 47 0.69 9.47 2.42
N ALA A 48 1.70 9.98 3.13
CA ALA A 48 1.66 10.04 4.59
C ALA A 48 0.55 10.98 5.05
N GLY A 49 -0.13 10.59 6.13
CA GLY A 49 -1.18 11.41 6.73
C GLY A 49 -2.51 11.35 6.00
N CYS A 50 -2.63 10.52 4.98
CA CYS A 50 -3.89 10.37 4.26
C CYS A 50 -4.87 9.55 5.09
N ASN A 51 -6.06 10.09 5.31
CA ASN A 51 -7.12 9.41 6.06
C ASN A 51 -8.14 8.81 5.09
N LYS A 52 -7.67 8.07 4.12
CA LYS A 52 -8.53 7.45 3.13
C LYS A 52 -8.77 5.99 3.45
N SER A 53 -10.03 5.63 3.57
CA SER A 53 -10.42 4.25 3.77
C SER A 53 -9.98 3.38 2.59
N MET A 54 -9.47 2.19 2.89
CA MET A 54 -8.98 1.25 1.89
C MET A 54 -9.80 -0.03 1.96
N SER A 55 -10.16 -0.59 0.81
CA SER A 55 -10.83 -1.88 0.82
C SER A 55 -9.81 -3.01 0.88
N ILE A 56 -10.15 -4.07 1.58
CA ILE A 56 -9.32 -5.28 1.66
C ILE A 56 -9.11 -5.86 0.25
N SER A 57 -10.13 -5.81 -0.57
CA SER A 57 -10.07 -6.31 -1.93
C SER A 57 -8.99 -5.57 -2.76
N VAL A 58 -8.94 -4.25 -2.63
CA VAL A 58 -7.91 -3.46 -3.32
C VAL A 58 -6.52 -3.80 -2.81
N LEU A 59 -6.38 -3.92 -1.49
CA LEU A 59 -5.08 -4.30 -0.91
C LEU A 59 -4.63 -5.66 -1.43
N ASN A 60 -5.54 -6.60 -1.56
CA ASN A 60 -5.22 -7.92 -2.08
C ASN A 60 -4.83 -7.88 -3.56
N GLN A 61 -5.48 -7.04 -4.35
CA GLN A 61 -5.10 -6.84 -5.76
C GLN A 61 -3.66 -6.31 -5.85
N ILE A 62 -3.32 -5.34 -5.01
CA ILE A 62 -1.96 -4.77 -4.98
C ILE A 62 -0.95 -5.85 -4.55
N ALA A 63 -1.26 -6.61 -3.51
CA ALA A 63 -0.39 -7.67 -3.01
C ALA A 63 -0.13 -8.72 -4.11
N ASN A 64 -1.16 -9.09 -4.86
CA ASN A 64 -1.02 -10.06 -5.94
C ASN A 64 -0.08 -9.56 -7.04
N VAL A 65 -0.20 -8.29 -7.41
CA VAL A 65 0.70 -7.71 -8.41
C VAL A 65 2.14 -7.73 -7.92
N LEU A 66 2.34 -7.43 -6.64
CA LEU A 66 3.67 -7.37 -6.04
C LEU A 66 4.22 -8.76 -5.68
N GLY A 67 3.41 -9.81 -5.79
CA GLY A 67 3.84 -11.18 -5.50
C GLY A 67 4.09 -11.44 -4.02
N ILE A 68 3.37 -10.74 -3.15
CA ILE A 68 3.53 -10.89 -1.69
C ILE A 68 2.17 -11.19 -1.04
N GLU A 69 2.20 -11.66 0.19
CA GLU A 69 0.99 -11.86 0.96
C GLU A 69 0.47 -10.51 1.47
N ILE A 70 -0.85 -10.36 1.51
CA ILE A 70 -1.47 -9.12 1.98
C ILE A 70 -1.03 -8.77 3.41
N SER A 71 -0.73 -9.78 4.22
CA SER A 71 -0.28 -9.58 5.61
C SER A 71 0.99 -8.74 5.71
N GLU A 72 1.82 -8.72 4.67
CA GLU A 72 3.04 -7.92 4.66
C GLU A 72 2.76 -6.43 4.81
N PHE A 73 1.60 -5.97 4.36
CA PHE A 73 1.25 -4.54 4.45
C PHE A 73 0.96 -4.10 5.88
N PHE A 74 0.69 -5.03 6.79
CA PHE A 74 0.31 -4.71 8.17
C PHE A 74 1.48 -4.83 9.16
N LYS A 75 2.67 -5.14 8.67
CA LYS A 75 3.86 -5.28 9.51
C LYS A 75 4.58 -3.94 9.64
N GLU A 76 5.57 -3.88 10.53
CA GLU A 76 6.42 -2.71 10.62
C GLU A 76 6.99 -2.36 9.25
N VAL A 77 7.11 -1.04 9.00
CA VAL A 77 7.58 -0.55 7.71
C VAL A 77 8.99 -1.06 7.44
N GLN A 78 9.17 -1.69 6.28
CA GLN A 78 10.46 -2.18 5.84
C GLN A 78 11.36 -1.03 5.38
N GLY A 79 12.66 -1.19 5.55
CA GLY A 79 13.63 -0.24 5.00
C GLY A 79 13.77 1.07 5.76
N THR A 80 13.21 1.18 6.95
CA THR A 80 13.34 2.38 7.80
C THR A 80 14.39 2.19 8.87
#